data_3d2dd2d1f56074f50ba96c3869aa31e2
#
_entry.id   3d2dd2d1f56074f50ba96c3869aa31e2
#
_cell.length_a   1.000
_cell.length_b   1.000
_cell.length_c   1.000
_cell.angle_alpha   90.00
_cell.angle_beta   90.00
_cell.angle_gamma   90.00
#
_symmetry.space_group_name_H-M   'P 1'
#
loop_
_entity.id
_entity.type
_entity.pdbx_description
1 polymer ?
#
loop_
_entity_poly.entity_id
_entity_poly.type
_entity_poly.pdbx_seq_one_letter_code
_entity_poly.pdbx_strand_id
1 'polypeptide(L)'
;MKLIIQIPCYNEAETLEIALNDLSQCIKGIDEIEYLIINDGSTDETVKVARDWGIDYVVNFKSNKGLAYGFMSGIDACLRNGADIIVNTDADNQYSGKDIEKLVIPILEEKYDIVIGTRPIDQTQHFSFLKK
;
A
#
# COMPACT_ATOMS: atom_id res chain seq x y z
N MET A 1 -5.12 16.07 -7.41
CA MET A 1 -5.49 14.93 -6.52
C MET A 1 -4.27 14.31 -5.88
N LYS A 2 -4.39 13.99 -4.61
CA LYS A 2 -3.33 13.31 -3.88
C LYS A 2 -3.65 11.83 -3.73
N LEU A 3 -2.71 11.00 -4.15
CA LEU A 3 -2.76 9.55 -3.96
C LEU A 3 -1.83 9.19 -2.80
N ILE A 4 -2.32 8.41 -1.84
CA ILE A 4 -1.46 7.79 -0.84
C ILE A 4 -1.50 6.29 -1.02
N ILE A 5 -0.33 5.69 -1.14
CA ILE A 5 -0.17 4.24 -1.24
C ILE A 5 0.20 3.74 0.16
N GLN A 6 -0.65 2.91 0.74
CA GLN A 6 -0.39 2.34 2.06
C GLN A 6 0.05 0.88 1.93
N ILE A 7 1.00 0.51 2.75
CA ILE A 7 1.66 -0.79 2.68
C ILE A 7 1.72 -1.38 4.10
N PRO A 8 0.92 -2.41 4.41
CA PRO A 8 1.05 -3.08 5.70
C PRO A 8 2.33 -3.90 5.73
N CYS A 9 3.08 -3.79 6.82
CA CYS A 9 4.39 -4.44 6.97
C CYS A 9 4.48 -5.17 8.30
N TYR A 10 4.97 -6.39 8.25
CA TYR A 10 5.35 -7.14 9.44
C TYR A 10 6.60 -7.94 9.11
N ASN A 11 7.76 -7.51 9.67
CA ASN A 11 9.05 -8.15 9.42
C ASN A 11 9.37 -8.30 7.93
N GLU A 12 9.29 -7.18 7.20
CA GLU A 12 9.49 -7.11 5.76
C GLU A 12 10.79 -6.42 5.37
N ALA A 13 11.76 -6.33 6.27
CA ALA A 13 13.00 -5.58 6.02
C ALA A 13 13.74 -6.03 4.76
N GLU A 14 13.70 -7.33 4.45
CA GLU A 14 14.44 -7.87 3.29
C GLU A 14 13.81 -7.52 1.96
N THR A 15 12.49 -7.33 1.91
CA THR A 15 11.75 -7.14 0.66
C THR A 15 11.22 -5.73 0.48
N LEU A 16 11.15 -4.95 1.55
CA LEU A 16 10.46 -3.66 1.52
C LEU A 16 11.09 -2.67 0.53
N GLU A 17 12.41 -2.56 0.51
CA GLU A 17 13.07 -1.62 -0.40
C GLU A 17 12.79 -1.95 -1.86
N ILE A 18 12.81 -3.25 -2.19
CA ILE A 18 12.50 -3.70 -3.55
C ILE A 18 11.07 -3.36 -3.91
N ALA A 19 10.13 -3.62 -3.00
CA ALA A 19 8.73 -3.30 -3.21
C ALA A 19 8.51 -1.80 -3.39
N LEU A 20 9.14 -0.98 -2.56
CA LEU A 20 9.03 0.47 -2.66
C LEU A 20 9.61 1.01 -3.97
N ASN A 21 10.76 0.48 -4.38
CA ASN A 21 11.38 0.91 -5.63
C ASN A 21 10.55 0.55 -6.87
N ASP A 22 9.72 -0.48 -6.77
CA ASP A 22 8.86 -0.89 -7.86
C ASP A 22 7.57 -0.07 -7.98
N LEU A 23 7.26 0.75 -6.97
CA LEU A 23 6.03 1.54 -6.98
C LEU A 23 6.12 2.71 -7.96
N SER A 24 4.96 3.03 -8.56
CA SER A 24 4.85 4.16 -9.48
C SER A 24 5.10 5.47 -8.75
N GLN A 25 5.95 6.31 -9.34
CA GLN A 25 6.28 7.64 -8.80
C GLN A 25 5.55 8.76 -9.52
N CYS A 26 4.89 8.44 -10.61
CA CYS A 26 4.15 9.40 -11.41
C CYS A 26 3.00 8.68 -12.09
N ILE A 27 1.79 9.20 -11.90
CA ILE A 27 0.58 8.68 -12.53
C ILE A 27 -0.16 9.87 -13.14
N LYS A 28 -0.53 9.76 -14.41
CA LYS A 28 -1.26 10.81 -15.11
C LYS A 28 -2.58 11.11 -14.39
N GLY A 29 -2.83 12.39 -14.11
CA GLY A 29 -4.03 12.80 -13.39
C GLY A 29 -3.85 12.90 -11.89
N ILE A 30 -2.69 12.49 -11.37
CA ILE A 30 -2.35 12.58 -9.94
C ILE A 30 -1.25 13.66 -9.78
N ASP A 31 -1.48 14.61 -8.89
CA ASP A 31 -0.53 15.70 -8.62
C ASP A 31 0.54 15.30 -7.63
N GLU A 32 0.17 14.52 -6.60
CA GLU A 32 1.08 14.08 -5.55
C GLU A 32 0.87 12.61 -5.27
N ILE A 33 1.97 11.87 -5.14
CA ILE A 33 1.96 10.48 -4.65
C ILE A 33 2.79 10.44 -3.39
N GLU A 34 2.18 9.98 -2.30
CA GLU A 34 2.87 9.80 -1.04
C GLU A 34 2.75 8.34 -0.60
N TYR A 35 3.66 7.93 0.26
CA TYR A 35 3.79 6.53 0.67
C TYR A 35 3.71 6.43 2.18
N LEU A 36 2.89 5.50 2.64
CA LEU A 36 2.64 5.27 4.06
C LEU A 36 2.85 3.80 4.35
N ILE A 37 3.63 3.48 5.37
CA ILE A 37 3.69 2.11 5.85
C ILE A 37 2.93 1.97 7.17
N ILE A 38 2.33 0.79 7.35
CA ILE A 38 1.73 0.40 8.62
C ILE A 38 2.65 -0.67 9.19
N ASN A 39 3.40 -0.32 10.22
CA ASN A 39 4.28 -1.26 10.88
C ASN A 39 3.49 -1.99 11.96
N ASP A 40 3.16 -3.25 11.71
CA ASP A 40 2.33 -4.06 12.59
C ASP A 40 3.17 -4.81 13.63
N GLY A 41 3.99 -4.08 14.37
CA GLY A 41 4.77 -4.64 15.44
C GLY A 41 6.01 -5.41 14.99
N SER A 42 6.66 -4.97 13.91
CA SER A 42 7.88 -5.63 13.42
C SER A 42 8.99 -5.64 14.47
N THR A 43 9.73 -6.73 14.52
CA THR A 43 10.88 -6.89 15.40
C THR A 43 12.21 -6.74 14.67
N ASP A 44 12.19 -6.62 13.35
CA ASP A 44 13.38 -6.42 12.53
C ASP A 44 13.55 -4.93 12.14
N GLU A 45 14.38 -4.64 11.15
CA GLU A 45 14.72 -3.29 10.71
C GLU A 45 13.71 -2.69 9.72
N THR A 46 12.48 -3.21 9.66
CA THR A 46 11.47 -2.76 8.69
C THR A 46 11.28 -1.24 8.68
N VAL A 47 11.10 -0.63 9.87
CA VAL A 47 10.87 0.81 9.94
C VAL A 47 12.11 1.59 9.52
N LYS A 48 13.30 1.12 9.89
CA LYS A 48 14.54 1.75 9.47
C LYS A 48 14.70 1.74 7.95
N VAL A 49 14.41 0.60 7.32
CA VAL A 49 14.48 0.48 5.86
C VAL A 49 13.52 1.50 5.22
N ALA A 50 12.30 1.60 5.72
CA ALA A 50 11.32 2.55 5.20
C ALA A 50 11.80 3.99 5.35
N ARG A 51 12.31 4.36 6.51
CA ARG A 51 12.80 5.72 6.75
C ARG A 51 14.02 6.06 5.90
N ASP A 52 14.92 5.12 5.73
CA ASP A 52 16.11 5.32 4.88
C ASP A 52 15.71 5.48 3.41
N TRP A 53 14.63 4.84 2.98
CA TRP A 53 14.11 5.00 1.63
C TRP A 53 13.45 6.36 1.40
N GLY A 54 12.95 6.99 2.46
CA GLY A 54 12.27 8.28 2.37
C GLY A 54 10.75 8.18 2.43
N ILE A 55 10.24 7.23 3.22
CA ILE A 55 8.79 7.08 3.40
C ILE A 55 8.18 8.36 3.98
N ASP A 56 6.97 8.72 3.52
CA ASP A 56 6.32 9.93 3.97
C ASP A 56 5.68 9.77 5.34
N TYR A 57 5.04 8.62 5.60
CA TYR A 57 4.31 8.39 6.84
C TYR A 57 4.53 6.98 7.37
N VAL A 58 4.59 6.86 8.70
CA VAL A 58 4.67 5.57 9.38
C VAL A 58 3.57 5.51 10.43
N VAL A 59 2.68 4.51 10.31
CA VAL A 59 1.75 4.13 11.38
C VAL A 59 2.42 2.99 12.13
N ASN A 60 2.72 3.20 13.41
CA ASN A 60 3.57 2.30 14.16
C ASN A 60 2.82 1.68 15.34
N PHE A 61 2.68 0.35 15.32
CA PHE A 61 2.10 -0.40 16.44
C PHE A 61 3.22 -1.04 17.26
N LYS A 62 3.04 -1.04 18.58
CA LYS A 62 4.02 -1.67 19.48
C LYS A 62 3.98 -3.19 19.41
N SER A 63 2.84 -3.76 19.03
CA SER A 63 2.67 -5.20 18.90
C SER A 63 1.79 -5.51 17.70
N ASN A 64 1.85 -6.75 17.23
CA ASN A 64 1.06 -7.18 16.08
C ASN A 64 -0.44 -7.09 16.39
N LYS A 65 -1.17 -6.35 15.58
CA LYS A 65 -2.62 -6.15 15.70
C LYS A 65 -3.41 -6.87 14.63
N GLY A 66 -2.74 -7.38 13.61
CA GLY A 66 -3.36 -8.06 12.49
C GLY A 66 -3.64 -7.16 11.29
N LEU A 67 -3.82 -7.81 10.16
CA LEU A 67 -3.95 -7.12 8.87
C LEU A 67 -5.16 -6.19 8.82
N ALA A 68 -6.31 -6.63 9.30
CA ALA A 68 -7.53 -5.82 9.24
C ALA A 68 -7.40 -4.54 10.06
N TYR A 69 -6.86 -4.64 11.27
CA TYR A 69 -6.65 -3.48 12.11
C TYR A 69 -5.65 -2.50 11.48
N GLY A 70 -4.57 -3.04 10.92
CA GLY A 70 -3.58 -2.24 10.22
C GLY A 70 -4.16 -1.53 9.02
N PHE A 71 -4.95 -2.24 8.22
CA PHE A 71 -5.61 -1.67 7.05
C PHE A 71 -6.48 -0.46 7.44
N MET A 72 -7.32 -0.62 8.45
CA MET A 72 -8.21 0.46 8.90
C MET A 72 -7.44 1.64 9.47
N SER A 73 -6.38 1.37 10.24
CA SER A 73 -5.54 2.44 10.79
C SER A 73 -4.81 3.19 9.68
N GLY A 74 -4.40 2.48 8.64
CA GLY A 74 -3.78 3.09 7.47
C GLY A 74 -4.75 4.01 6.72
N ILE A 75 -5.98 3.54 6.49
CA ILE A 75 -7.02 4.34 5.85
C ILE A 75 -7.25 5.64 6.62
N ASP A 76 -7.38 5.54 7.95
CA ASP A 76 -7.58 6.70 8.80
C ASP A 76 -6.42 7.69 8.68
N ALA A 77 -5.19 7.20 8.71
CA ALA A 77 -4.00 8.04 8.56
C ALA A 77 -3.94 8.69 7.16
N CYS A 78 -4.28 7.97 6.12
CA CYS A 78 -4.33 8.51 4.76
C CYS A 78 -5.33 9.66 4.67
N LEU A 79 -6.51 9.48 5.23
CA LEU A 79 -7.54 10.52 5.21
C LEU A 79 -7.11 11.76 5.98
N ARG A 80 -6.45 11.59 7.14
CA ARG A 80 -5.93 12.72 7.91
C ARG A 80 -4.83 13.48 7.18
N ASN A 81 -4.15 12.83 6.28
CA ASN A 81 -3.07 13.43 5.49
C ASN A 81 -3.53 13.91 4.12
N GLY A 82 -4.84 14.01 3.92
CA GLY A 82 -5.41 14.66 2.74
C GLY A 82 -5.47 13.79 1.50
N ALA A 83 -5.48 12.47 1.65
CA ALA A 83 -5.60 11.60 0.49
C ALA A 83 -6.96 11.77 -0.20
N ASP A 84 -6.92 11.91 -1.51
CA ASP A 84 -8.11 11.86 -2.35
C ASP A 84 -8.35 10.42 -2.82
N ILE A 85 -7.28 9.68 -3.03
CA ILE A 85 -7.31 8.27 -3.44
C ILE A 85 -6.34 7.50 -2.57
N ILE A 86 -6.74 6.30 -2.14
CA ILE A 86 -5.92 5.43 -1.33
C ILE A 86 -5.76 4.09 -2.04
N VAL A 87 -4.52 3.63 -2.15
CA VAL A 87 -4.20 2.30 -2.68
C VAL A 87 -3.54 1.49 -1.57
N ASN A 88 -4.00 0.26 -1.37
CA ASN A 88 -3.37 -0.67 -0.45
C ASN A 88 -2.63 -1.74 -1.26
N THR A 89 -1.36 -1.94 -0.97
CA THR A 89 -0.54 -2.96 -1.64
C THR A 89 0.35 -3.65 -0.61
N ASP A 90 0.97 -4.77 -1.01
CA ASP A 90 1.79 -5.58 -0.11
C ASP A 90 3.27 -5.23 -0.18
N ALA A 91 3.99 -5.53 0.90
CA ALA A 91 5.42 -5.24 1.04
C ALA A 91 6.32 -6.36 0.51
N ASP A 92 5.75 -7.47 0.07
CA ASP A 92 6.51 -8.65 -0.36
C ASP A 92 6.82 -8.68 -1.85
N ASN A 93 6.49 -7.60 -2.55
CA ASN A 93 6.73 -7.44 -3.99
C ASN A 93 6.04 -8.50 -4.87
N GLN A 94 4.89 -9.00 -4.43
CA GLN A 94 4.12 -9.95 -5.23
C GLN A 94 3.33 -9.28 -6.34
N TYR A 95 3.15 -7.96 -6.28
CA TYR A 95 2.45 -7.17 -7.29
C TYR A 95 3.42 -6.25 -8.01
N SER A 96 3.18 -6.03 -9.29
CA SER A 96 3.92 -5.02 -10.02
C SER A 96 3.40 -3.62 -9.65
N GLY A 97 4.31 -2.68 -9.44
CA GLY A 97 3.93 -1.29 -9.22
C GLY A 97 3.14 -0.68 -10.36
N LYS A 98 3.31 -1.21 -11.58
CA LYS A 98 2.54 -0.76 -12.74
C LYS A 98 1.05 -1.08 -12.63
N ASP A 99 0.69 -2.08 -11.85
CA ASP A 99 -0.70 -2.45 -11.66
C ASP A 99 -1.45 -1.41 -10.83
N ILE A 100 -0.75 -0.61 -10.05
CA ILE A 100 -1.36 0.47 -9.27
C ILE A 100 -2.03 1.48 -10.18
N GLU A 101 -1.39 1.86 -11.27
CA GLU A 101 -1.96 2.78 -12.23
C GLU A 101 -3.26 2.25 -12.81
N LYS A 102 -3.31 0.95 -13.10
CA LYS A 102 -4.52 0.30 -13.62
C LYS A 102 -5.67 0.33 -12.64
N LEU A 103 -5.38 0.30 -11.34
CA LEU A 103 -6.41 0.41 -10.31
C LEU A 103 -6.92 1.83 -10.16
N VAL A 104 -6.04 2.81 -10.33
CA VAL A 104 -6.35 4.22 -10.12
C VAL A 104 -7.15 4.81 -11.28
N ILE A 105 -6.87 4.40 -12.51
CA ILE A 105 -7.52 4.95 -13.70
C ILE A 105 -9.05 4.92 -13.63
N PRO A 106 -9.70 3.78 -13.28
CA PRO A 106 -11.17 3.77 -13.22
C PRO A 106 -11.74 4.74 -12.18
N ILE A 107 -11.03 5.00 -11.10
CA ILE A 107 -11.45 5.96 -10.08
C ILE A 107 -11.31 7.38 -10.61
N LEU A 108 -10.21 7.69 -11.31
CA LEU A 108 -9.99 9.00 -11.91
C LEU A 108 -11.02 9.32 -12.98
N GLU A 109 -11.50 8.29 -13.69
CA GLU A 109 -12.55 8.47 -14.70
C GLU A 109 -13.95 8.57 -14.11
N GLU A 110 -14.03 8.56 -12.77
CA GLU A 110 -15.29 8.68 -12.01
C GLU A 110 -16.27 7.54 -12.27
N LYS A 111 -15.77 6.39 -12.72
CA LYS A 111 -16.60 5.21 -12.99
C LYS A 111 -16.83 4.38 -11.75
N TYR A 112 -15.89 4.38 -10.81
CA TYR A 112 -15.93 3.53 -9.63
C TYR A 112 -15.35 4.25 -8.43
N ASP A 113 -15.90 3.94 -7.25
CA ASP A 113 -15.35 4.43 -5.97
C ASP A 113 -14.35 3.43 -5.38
N ILE A 114 -14.52 2.14 -5.66
CA ILE A 114 -13.64 1.08 -5.16
C ILE A 114 -13.28 0.16 -6.32
N VAL A 115 -12.00 -0.14 -6.45
CA VAL A 115 -11.48 -1.05 -7.45
C VAL A 115 -10.59 -2.07 -6.76
N ILE A 116 -10.78 -3.34 -7.06
CA ILE A 116 -9.98 -4.42 -6.48
C ILE A 116 -9.28 -5.16 -7.62
N GLY A 117 -7.95 -5.25 -7.51
CA GLY A 117 -7.16 -6.02 -8.45
C GLY A 117 -7.24 -7.51 -8.12
N THR A 118 -7.27 -8.32 -9.15
CA THR A 118 -7.29 -9.78 -9.00
C THR A 118 -6.04 -10.39 -9.63
N ARG A 119 -5.62 -11.52 -9.08
CA ARG A 119 -4.54 -12.31 -9.66
C ARG A 119 -5.10 -13.62 -10.22
N PRO A 120 -4.39 -14.23 -11.19
CA PRO A 120 -4.77 -15.57 -11.64
C PRO A 120 -4.77 -16.56 -10.48
N ILE A 121 -5.79 -17.42 -10.43
CA ILE A 121 -6.00 -18.36 -9.33
C ILE A 121 -4.82 -19.32 -9.18
N ASP A 122 -4.21 -19.72 -10.27
CA ASP A 122 -3.07 -20.63 -10.28
C ASP A 122 -1.81 -20.03 -9.64
N GLN A 123 -1.75 -18.72 -9.49
CA GLN A 123 -0.62 -18.04 -8.87
C GLN A 123 -0.84 -17.77 -7.40
N THR A 124 -2.09 -17.71 -6.94
CA THR A 124 -2.40 -17.34 -5.56
C THR A 124 -3.68 -18.01 -5.09
N GLN A 125 -3.55 -19.04 -4.28
CA GLN A 125 -4.70 -19.77 -3.78
C GLN A 125 -5.39 -19.09 -2.60
N HIS A 126 -4.72 -18.17 -1.94
CA HIS A 126 -5.20 -17.56 -0.70
C HIS A 126 -5.78 -16.17 -0.87
N PHE A 127 -6.09 -15.78 -2.10
CA PHE A 127 -6.65 -14.46 -2.38
C PHE A 127 -8.16 -14.45 -2.54
N SER A 128 -8.83 -15.51 -2.12
CA SER A 128 -10.27 -15.61 -2.31
C SER A 128 -11.05 -14.43 -1.71
N PHE A 129 -10.58 -13.86 -0.62
CA PHE A 129 -11.25 -12.72 0.01
C PHE A 129 -11.16 -11.43 -0.82
N LEU A 130 -10.24 -11.33 -1.75
CA LEU A 130 -10.08 -10.16 -2.61
C LEU A 130 -10.98 -10.19 -3.84
N LYS A 131 -11.66 -11.30 -4.08
CA LYS A 131 -12.50 -11.45 -5.28
C LYS A 131 -13.87 -10.79 -5.14
N LYS A 132 -14.14 -10.22 -4.02
CA LYS A 132 -15.45 -9.59 -3.78
C LYS A 132 -15.49 -8.13 -4.25
#